data_ae0839e1516f17795d52925bb9ee72a2
#
_entry.id   ae0839e1516f17795d52925bb9ee72a2
#
_cell.length_a   1.000
_cell.length_b   1.000
_cell.length_c   1.000
_cell.angle_alpha   90.00
_cell.angle_beta   90.00
_cell.angle_gamma   90.00
#
_symmetry.space_group_name_H-M   'P 1'
#
loop_
_entity.id
_entity.type
_entity.pdbx_description
1 polymer ?
#
loop_
_entity_poly.entity_id
_entity_poly.type
_entity_poly.pdbx_seq_one_letter_code
_entity_poly.pdbx_strand_id
1 'polypeptide(L)'
;MKVVITAGGTGGHIFPALALISKLKEKDKDVEILYIGTTDRMEKDIIPKEGIPYIGIEMKGLNRKNIFKNIDVMKTYFRAVKKAKNELVKFKPDVVIGFGGYISAPVIYSASKLNIKTIIHEQNSIPGVSNKFLSRYVDKVLVSFKESVKDFPKDKTIYTGNPRSEQIKDIEKISKTTLGFKKDKALVIIVMGSLGSLTMTKKLKEALPLFKNKDYQVLLITGKNYYDDYKDIKLSSNVKLVPFIDNLIGLMKDTDLIVTRSGASTIAEITSIGLPAIMVPSPYVTNNHQYVNAKSLEDDGACIILEEKDFNKDSLVNLLDKTLNDKEKLKSMKSALLKRGIIDSATRIYEEILKLVRDE
;
A
#
# COMPACT_ATOMS: atom_id res chain seq x y z
N MET A 1 0.91 -25.06 11.00
CA MET A 1 -0.35 -24.42 10.54
C MET A 1 -0.38 -24.32 9.02
N LYS A 2 -1.56 -24.54 8.39
CA LYS A 2 -1.75 -24.40 6.94
C LYS A 2 -2.56 -23.15 6.62
N VAL A 3 -1.99 -22.24 5.84
CA VAL A 3 -2.59 -20.94 5.56
C VAL A 3 -2.74 -20.71 4.06
N VAL A 4 -3.94 -20.32 3.63
CA VAL A 4 -4.14 -19.80 2.27
C VAL A 4 -4.21 -18.28 2.33
N ILE A 5 -3.37 -17.64 1.51
CA ILE A 5 -3.41 -16.19 1.29
C ILE A 5 -3.99 -15.90 -0.09
N THR A 6 -4.87 -14.92 -0.18
CA THR A 6 -5.39 -14.46 -1.47
C THR A 6 -5.37 -12.94 -1.57
N ALA A 7 -4.73 -12.45 -2.60
CA ALA A 7 -4.71 -11.05 -2.96
C ALA A 7 -4.36 -10.90 -4.44
N GLY A 8 -4.77 -9.81 -5.06
CA GLY A 8 -4.39 -9.60 -6.45
C GLY A 8 -4.65 -8.19 -6.96
N GLY A 9 -4.12 -7.93 -8.15
CA GLY A 9 -4.36 -6.76 -8.96
C GLY A 9 -3.38 -5.62 -8.75
N THR A 10 -3.01 -5.26 -7.52
CA THR A 10 -2.13 -4.12 -7.24
C THR A 10 -1.17 -4.39 -6.09
N GLY A 11 -0.04 -3.67 -6.06
CA GLY A 11 0.92 -3.74 -4.95
C GLY A 11 0.31 -3.41 -3.58
N GLY A 12 -0.74 -2.58 -3.54
CA GLY A 12 -1.46 -2.25 -2.31
C GLY A 12 -2.11 -3.44 -1.61
N HIS A 13 -2.41 -4.52 -2.33
CA HIS A 13 -2.92 -5.79 -1.77
C HIS A 13 -1.79 -6.82 -1.57
N ILE A 14 -0.85 -6.87 -2.51
CA ILE A 14 0.19 -7.89 -2.56
C ILE A 14 1.25 -7.68 -1.47
N PHE A 15 1.77 -6.45 -1.31
CA PHE A 15 2.82 -6.18 -0.33
C PHE A 15 2.38 -6.36 1.14
N PRO A 16 1.17 -5.96 1.56
CA PRO A 16 0.66 -6.34 2.87
C PRO A 16 0.53 -7.85 3.08
N ALA A 17 0.11 -8.58 2.03
CA ALA A 17 0.05 -10.04 2.08
C ALA A 17 1.44 -10.66 2.27
N LEU A 18 2.45 -10.19 1.53
CA LEU A 18 3.84 -10.62 1.69
C LEU A 18 4.40 -10.30 3.08
N ALA A 19 4.05 -9.14 3.63
CA ALA A 19 4.46 -8.76 4.98
C ALA A 19 3.90 -9.73 6.04
N LEU A 20 2.64 -10.13 5.91
CA LEU A 20 2.07 -11.16 6.79
C LEU A 20 2.71 -12.53 6.58
N ILE A 21 2.96 -12.94 5.33
CA ILE A 21 3.65 -14.21 5.02
C ILE A 21 5.03 -14.26 5.69
N SER A 22 5.78 -13.18 5.62
CA SER A 22 7.08 -13.07 6.31
C SER A 22 6.93 -13.26 7.82
N LYS A 23 5.93 -12.66 8.43
CA LYS A 23 5.64 -12.80 9.87
C LYS A 23 5.21 -14.23 10.23
N LEU A 24 4.37 -14.85 9.41
CA LEU A 24 3.96 -16.25 9.61
C LEU A 24 5.17 -17.19 9.61
N LYS A 25 6.08 -17.05 8.63
CA LYS A 25 7.32 -17.85 8.54
C LYS A 25 8.31 -17.55 9.69
N GLU A 26 8.32 -16.33 10.22
CA GLU A 26 9.12 -15.96 11.39
C GLU A 26 8.63 -16.68 12.65
N LYS A 27 7.31 -16.71 12.86
CA LYS A 27 6.67 -17.22 14.07
C LYS A 27 6.43 -18.74 14.07
N ASP A 28 6.22 -19.32 12.90
CA ASP A 28 5.97 -20.76 12.72
C ASP A 28 6.83 -21.28 11.58
N LYS A 29 7.90 -22.02 11.92
CA LYS A 29 8.84 -22.58 10.94
C LYS A 29 8.24 -23.68 10.08
N ASP A 30 7.19 -24.32 10.55
CA ASP A 30 6.48 -25.41 9.90
C ASP A 30 5.19 -24.93 9.20
N VAL A 31 5.01 -23.61 9.06
CA VAL A 31 3.84 -23.05 8.37
C VAL A 31 3.84 -23.44 6.89
N GLU A 32 2.77 -24.07 6.45
CA GLU A 32 2.54 -24.34 5.04
C GLU A 32 1.68 -23.21 4.45
N ILE A 33 2.19 -22.52 3.44
CA ILE A 33 1.51 -21.38 2.81
C ILE A 33 1.21 -21.69 1.35
N LEU A 34 -0.03 -21.46 0.95
CA LEU A 34 -0.45 -21.47 -0.44
C LEU A 34 -1.01 -20.09 -0.79
N TYR A 35 -0.52 -19.50 -1.89
CA TYR A 35 -1.05 -18.24 -2.39
C TYR A 35 -1.98 -18.49 -3.59
N ILE A 36 -3.22 -17.96 -3.52
CA ILE A 36 -4.17 -18.01 -4.63
C ILE A 36 -4.35 -16.60 -5.17
N GLY A 37 -3.91 -16.38 -6.41
CA GLY A 37 -3.98 -15.09 -7.12
C GLY A 37 -4.60 -15.24 -8.50
N THR A 38 -4.45 -14.21 -9.36
CA THR A 38 -4.96 -14.23 -10.74
C THR A 38 -3.92 -14.79 -11.72
N THR A 39 -4.36 -15.17 -12.90
CA THR A 39 -3.46 -15.69 -13.96
C THR A 39 -2.75 -14.59 -14.74
N ASP A 40 -3.17 -13.32 -14.60
CA ASP A 40 -2.80 -12.24 -15.54
C ASP A 40 -2.30 -10.95 -14.88
N ARG A 41 -2.23 -10.92 -13.53
CA ARG A 41 -1.79 -9.73 -12.78
C ARG A 41 -0.40 -9.94 -12.18
N MET A 42 0.13 -8.87 -11.59
CA MET A 42 1.53 -8.80 -11.12
C MET A 42 1.89 -9.84 -10.06
N GLU A 43 0.92 -10.30 -9.27
CA GLU A 43 1.16 -11.31 -8.23
C GLU A 43 1.65 -12.65 -8.82
N LYS A 44 1.26 -13.00 -10.05
CA LYS A 44 1.72 -14.24 -10.71
C LYS A 44 3.24 -14.29 -10.91
N ASP A 45 3.86 -13.11 -11.05
CA ASP A 45 5.29 -12.98 -11.28
C ASP A 45 6.06 -12.71 -9.98
N ILE A 46 5.43 -12.01 -9.03
CA ILE A 46 6.05 -11.63 -7.74
C ILE A 46 6.07 -12.82 -6.78
N ILE A 47 4.93 -13.46 -6.56
CA ILE A 47 4.79 -14.46 -5.50
C ILE A 47 5.69 -15.71 -5.69
N PRO A 48 5.80 -16.29 -6.91
CA PRO A 48 6.72 -17.41 -7.12
C PRO A 48 8.20 -17.04 -6.91
N LYS A 49 8.60 -15.79 -7.19
CA LYS A 49 9.98 -15.32 -6.94
C LYS A 49 10.32 -15.27 -5.45
N GLU A 50 9.33 -15.13 -4.59
CA GLU A 50 9.48 -15.21 -3.13
C GLU A 50 9.47 -16.65 -2.60
N GLY A 51 9.51 -17.66 -3.51
CA GLY A 51 9.50 -19.08 -3.14
C GLY A 51 8.19 -19.55 -2.50
N ILE A 52 7.05 -18.88 -2.82
CA ILE A 52 5.74 -19.20 -2.26
C ILE A 52 4.94 -20.00 -3.30
N PRO A 53 4.39 -21.18 -2.94
CA PRO A 53 3.48 -21.95 -3.80
C PRO A 53 2.32 -21.09 -4.28
N TYR A 54 2.08 -21.09 -5.60
CA TYR A 54 1.13 -20.19 -6.25
C TYR A 54 0.13 -20.94 -7.13
N ILE A 55 -1.14 -20.58 -7.00
CA ILE A 55 -2.21 -21.03 -7.90
C ILE A 55 -2.87 -19.81 -8.53
N GLY A 56 -2.79 -19.72 -9.86
CA GLY A 56 -3.48 -18.70 -10.64
C GLY A 56 -4.91 -19.12 -10.99
N ILE A 57 -5.87 -18.23 -10.74
CA ILE A 57 -7.27 -18.39 -11.13
C ILE A 57 -7.65 -17.25 -12.07
N GLU A 58 -8.28 -17.59 -13.20
CA GLU A 58 -8.81 -16.57 -14.10
C GLU A 58 -9.93 -15.79 -13.40
N MET A 59 -9.78 -14.46 -13.35
CA MET A 59 -10.79 -13.58 -12.77
C MET A 59 -10.87 -12.26 -13.53
N LYS A 60 -12.10 -11.82 -13.82
CA LYS A 60 -12.35 -10.54 -14.48
C LYS A 60 -12.97 -9.54 -13.50
N GLY A 61 -12.56 -8.29 -13.59
CA GLY A 61 -13.15 -7.21 -12.82
C GLY A 61 -14.52 -6.80 -13.36
N LEU A 62 -15.40 -6.33 -12.49
CA LEU A 62 -16.70 -5.80 -12.87
C LEU A 62 -16.56 -4.59 -13.80
N ASN A 63 -17.30 -4.62 -14.92
CA ASN A 63 -17.38 -3.47 -15.83
C ASN A 63 -18.48 -2.51 -15.33
N ARG A 64 -18.04 -1.33 -14.84
CA ARG A 64 -18.96 -0.31 -14.30
C ARG A 64 -19.71 0.48 -15.37
N LYS A 65 -19.20 0.50 -16.61
CA LYS A 65 -19.78 1.27 -17.72
C LYS A 65 -20.77 0.48 -18.55
N ASN A 66 -20.63 -0.84 -18.61
CA ASN A 66 -21.48 -1.69 -19.43
C ASN A 66 -21.89 -2.96 -18.67
N ILE A 67 -23.14 -2.98 -18.21
CA ILE A 67 -23.70 -4.05 -17.39
C ILE A 67 -23.78 -5.39 -18.18
N PHE A 68 -24.00 -5.35 -19.49
CA PHE A 68 -24.08 -6.57 -20.32
C PHE A 68 -22.76 -7.34 -20.39
N LYS A 69 -21.61 -6.62 -20.30
CA LYS A 69 -20.28 -7.26 -20.21
C LYS A 69 -20.09 -8.02 -18.90
N ASN A 70 -20.94 -7.83 -17.90
CA ASN A 70 -20.82 -8.51 -16.62
C ASN A 70 -21.36 -9.96 -16.65
N ILE A 71 -22.04 -10.40 -17.72
CA ILE A 71 -22.45 -11.81 -17.87
C ILE A 71 -21.22 -12.71 -17.92
N ASP A 72 -20.17 -12.33 -18.68
CA ASP A 72 -18.91 -13.08 -18.73
C ASP A 72 -18.15 -13.00 -17.40
N VAL A 73 -18.23 -11.86 -16.72
CA VAL A 73 -17.65 -11.70 -15.37
C VAL A 73 -18.30 -12.67 -14.40
N MET A 74 -19.63 -12.82 -14.43
CA MET A 74 -20.36 -13.78 -13.58
C MET A 74 -19.99 -15.23 -13.89
N LYS A 75 -19.91 -15.60 -15.18
CA LYS A 75 -19.45 -16.94 -15.58
C LYS A 75 -18.03 -17.23 -15.08
N THR A 76 -17.13 -16.26 -15.21
CA THR A 76 -15.75 -16.35 -14.73
C THR A 76 -15.73 -16.47 -13.21
N TYR A 77 -16.56 -15.71 -12.50
CA TYR A 77 -16.68 -15.80 -11.04
C TYR A 77 -17.09 -17.19 -10.56
N PHE A 78 -18.14 -17.81 -11.15
CA PHE A 78 -18.56 -19.14 -10.75
C PHE A 78 -17.52 -20.23 -11.06
N ARG A 79 -16.78 -20.10 -12.19
CA ARG A 79 -15.63 -20.98 -12.47
C ARG A 79 -14.53 -20.79 -11.44
N ALA A 80 -14.23 -19.54 -11.06
CA ALA A 80 -13.27 -19.22 -10.04
C ALA A 80 -13.65 -19.80 -8.67
N VAL A 81 -14.92 -19.70 -8.26
CA VAL A 81 -15.45 -20.33 -7.04
C VAL A 81 -15.23 -21.83 -7.06
N LYS A 82 -15.58 -22.51 -8.18
CA LYS A 82 -15.40 -23.96 -8.31
C LYS A 82 -13.92 -24.36 -8.22
N LYS A 83 -13.02 -23.62 -8.90
CA LYS A 83 -11.57 -23.88 -8.86
C LYS A 83 -11.01 -23.62 -7.46
N ALA A 84 -11.34 -22.49 -6.84
CA ALA A 84 -10.92 -22.17 -5.48
C ALA A 84 -11.38 -23.25 -4.48
N LYS A 85 -12.65 -23.69 -4.56
CA LYS A 85 -13.17 -24.78 -3.72
C LYS A 85 -12.35 -26.05 -3.85
N ASN A 86 -12.03 -26.46 -5.06
CA ASN A 86 -11.23 -27.68 -5.31
C ASN A 86 -9.82 -27.56 -4.70
N GLU A 87 -9.16 -26.40 -4.85
CA GLU A 87 -7.82 -26.21 -4.30
C GLU A 87 -7.85 -26.14 -2.76
N LEU A 88 -8.86 -25.52 -2.16
CA LEU A 88 -9.04 -25.49 -0.71
C LEU A 88 -9.28 -26.90 -0.13
N VAL A 89 -10.10 -27.73 -0.80
CA VAL A 89 -10.32 -29.13 -0.37
C VAL A 89 -9.06 -29.96 -0.44
N LYS A 90 -8.19 -29.75 -1.46
CA LYS A 90 -6.90 -30.45 -1.58
C LYS A 90 -5.91 -30.00 -0.52
N PHE A 91 -5.76 -28.68 -0.33
CA PHE A 91 -4.77 -28.12 0.58
C PHE A 91 -5.16 -28.27 2.05
N LYS A 92 -6.46 -28.22 2.36
CA LYS A 92 -7.04 -28.31 3.72
C LYS A 92 -6.45 -27.26 4.66
N PRO A 93 -6.62 -25.96 4.37
CA PRO A 93 -6.08 -24.91 5.22
C PRO A 93 -6.84 -24.80 6.54
N ASP A 94 -6.12 -24.42 7.59
CA ASP A 94 -6.69 -24.05 8.88
C ASP A 94 -7.38 -22.67 8.80
N VAL A 95 -6.84 -21.77 7.97
CA VAL A 95 -7.38 -20.42 7.77
C VAL A 95 -7.11 -19.92 6.36
N VAL A 96 -8.04 -19.10 5.82
CA VAL A 96 -7.92 -18.40 4.55
C VAL A 96 -7.99 -16.90 4.78
N ILE A 97 -6.98 -16.15 4.30
CA ILE A 97 -6.85 -14.71 4.52
C ILE A 97 -6.87 -13.95 3.20
N GLY A 98 -7.82 -13.04 3.03
CA GLY A 98 -7.98 -12.20 1.84
C GLY A 98 -7.53 -10.76 2.06
N PHE A 99 -6.61 -10.28 1.21
CA PHE A 99 -6.15 -8.89 1.25
C PHE A 99 -6.84 -8.00 0.21
N GLY A 100 -7.80 -8.52 -0.54
CA GLY A 100 -8.52 -7.74 -1.53
C GLY A 100 -8.14 -8.06 -2.97
N GLY A 101 -8.66 -7.26 -3.88
CA GLY A 101 -8.68 -7.58 -5.30
C GLY A 101 -9.89 -8.46 -5.67
N TYR A 102 -10.14 -8.59 -6.97
CA TYR A 102 -11.29 -9.37 -7.45
C TYR A 102 -11.19 -10.86 -7.10
N ILE A 103 -9.96 -11.38 -7.01
CA ILE A 103 -9.68 -12.79 -6.71
C ILE A 103 -10.05 -13.18 -5.28
N SER A 104 -9.97 -12.26 -4.33
CA SER A 104 -10.32 -12.57 -2.93
C SER A 104 -11.79 -12.97 -2.77
N ALA A 105 -12.68 -12.43 -3.62
CA ALA A 105 -14.11 -12.73 -3.52
C ALA A 105 -14.44 -14.23 -3.70
N PRO A 106 -14.07 -14.89 -4.82
CA PRO A 106 -14.38 -16.32 -4.99
C PRO A 106 -13.61 -17.22 -3.99
N VAL A 107 -12.39 -16.86 -3.60
CA VAL A 107 -11.57 -17.68 -2.69
C VAL A 107 -12.13 -17.66 -1.26
N ILE A 108 -12.35 -16.48 -0.70
CA ILE A 108 -12.91 -16.31 0.65
C ILE A 108 -14.34 -16.84 0.73
N TYR A 109 -15.16 -16.56 -0.29
CA TYR A 109 -16.52 -17.12 -0.35
C TYR A 109 -16.52 -18.66 -0.36
N SER A 110 -15.62 -19.28 -1.14
CA SER A 110 -15.48 -20.74 -1.15
C SER A 110 -15.04 -21.29 0.21
N ALA A 111 -14.09 -20.63 0.87
CA ALA A 111 -13.61 -21.01 2.20
C ALA A 111 -14.74 -20.95 3.24
N SER A 112 -15.53 -19.86 3.25
CA SER A 112 -16.68 -19.73 4.17
C SER A 112 -17.74 -20.82 3.95
N LYS A 113 -17.96 -21.24 2.69
CA LYS A 113 -18.92 -22.34 2.37
C LYS A 113 -18.38 -23.74 2.69
N LEU A 114 -17.09 -23.85 2.93
CA LEU A 114 -16.45 -25.08 3.40
C LEU A 114 -16.27 -25.10 4.93
N ASN A 115 -16.79 -24.10 5.64
CA ASN A 115 -16.60 -23.88 7.09
C ASN A 115 -15.13 -23.80 7.50
N ILE A 116 -14.25 -23.31 6.60
CA ILE A 116 -12.87 -23.00 6.90
C ILE A 116 -12.82 -21.60 7.52
N LYS A 117 -12.01 -21.40 8.56
CA LYS A 117 -11.83 -20.09 9.20
C LYS A 117 -11.38 -19.04 8.19
N THR A 118 -11.97 -17.85 8.23
CA THR A 118 -11.79 -16.82 7.20
C THR A 118 -11.51 -15.45 7.80
N ILE A 119 -10.54 -14.77 7.23
CA ILE A 119 -10.18 -13.38 7.58
C ILE A 119 -10.11 -12.55 6.30
N ILE A 120 -10.60 -11.32 6.35
CA ILE A 120 -10.27 -10.32 5.35
C ILE A 120 -9.52 -9.16 5.99
N HIS A 121 -8.61 -8.57 5.24
CA HIS A 121 -7.89 -7.37 5.64
C HIS A 121 -8.19 -6.23 4.67
N GLU A 122 -8.61 -5.08 5.20
CA GLU A 122 -8.83 -3.85 4.41
C GLU A 122 -7.71 -2.85 4.67
N GLN A 123 -7.05 -2.44 3.59
CA GLN A 123 -5.90 -1.55 3.68
C GLN A 123 -6.27 -0.07 3.64
N ASN A 124 -7.39 0.30 3.05
CA ASN A 124 -7.80 1.69 2.85
C ASN A 124 -8.83 2.15 3.87
N SER A 125 -8.94 3.47 4.01
CA SER A 125 -9.97 4.10 4.85
C SER A 125 -11.40 3.92 4.30
N ILE A 126 -11.54 3.69 2.99
CA ILE A 126 -12.82 3.31 2.36
C ILE A 126 -12.73 1.85 1.93
N PRO A 127 -13.68 1.01 2.35
CA PRO A 127 -13.70 -0.39 1.97
C PRO A 127 -13.79 -0.62 0.47
N GLY A 128 -12.98 -1.58 -0.01
CA GLY A 128 -13.15 -2.14 -1.34
C GLY A 128 -14.47 -2.92 -1.47
N VAL A 129 -15.06 -2.92 -2.68
CA VAL A 129 -16.34 -3.60 -2.95
C VAL A 129 -16.29 -5.09 -2.57
N SER A 130 -15.18 -5.77 -2.87
CA SER A 130 -14.99 -7.19 -2.52
C SER A 130 -15.02 -7.38 -1.00
N ASN A 131 -14.25 -6.59 -0.24
CA ASN A 131 -14.18 -6.71 1.22
C ASN A 131 -15.53 -6.36 1.87
N LYS A 132 -16.23 -5.35 1.37
CA LYS A 132 -17.58 -5.00 1.85
C LYS A 132 -18.58 -6.14 1.62
N PHE A 133 -18.52 -6.80 0.48
CA PHE A 133 -19.35 -7.99 0.20
C PHE A 133 -18.98 -9.15 1.12
N LEU A 134 -17.69 -9.46 1.24
CA LEU A 134 -17.17 -10.59 2.00
C LEU A 134 -17.34 -10.46 3.50
N SER A 135 -17.42 -9.24 4.02
CA SER A 135 -17.54 -8.99 5.47
C SER A 135 -18.74 -9.70 6.13
N ARG A 136 -19.75 -10.06 5.34
CA ARG A 136 -20.94 -10.81 5.82
C ARG A 136 -20.67 -12.31 6.03
N TYR A 137 -19.62 -12.84 5.37
CA TYR A 137 -19.34 -14.27 5.31
C TYR A 137 -18.13 -14.70 6.10
N VAL A 138 -17.27 -13.74 6.50
CA VAL A 138 -16.01 -14.04 7.19
C VAL A 138 -16.15 -14.03 8.69
N ASP A 139 -15.23 -14.72 9.37
CA ASP A 139 -15.16 -14.76 10.82
C ASP A 139 -14.57 -13.46 11.38
N LYS A 140 -13.52 -12.90 10.76
CA LYS A 140 -12.89 -11.64 11.19
C LYS A 140 -12.64 -10.68 10.03
N VAL A 141 -12.74 -9.39 10.33
CA VAL A 141 -12.38 -8.28 9.46
C VAL A 141 -11.28 -7.48 10.14
N LEU A 142 -10.12 -7.41 9.52
CA LEU A 142 -8.99 -6.62 10.02
C LEU A 142 -8.84 -5.37 9.18
N VAL A 143 -8.58 -4.22 9.81
CA VAL A 143 -8.53 -2.94 9.11
C VAL A 143 -7.27 -2.16 9.42
N SER A 144 -6.75 -1.44 8.40
CA SER A 144 -5.58 -0.57 8.54
C SER A 144 -5.89 0.83 9.05
N PHE A 145 -7.12 1.29 8.89
CA PHE A 145 -7.57 2.60 9.32
C PHE A 145 -8.66 2.48 10.37
N LYS A 146 -8.54 3.23 11.46
CA LYS A 146 -9.56 3.27 12.52
C LYS A 146 -10.92 3.74 11.99
N GLU A 147 -10.89 4.64 11.02
CA GLU A 147 -12.06 5.24 10.39
C GLU A 147 -12.90 4.22 9.60
N SER A 148 -12.27 3.16 9.07
CA SER A 148 -12.98 2.12 8.33
C SER A 148 -13.70 1.09 9.21
N VAL A 149 -13.45 1.05 10.52
CA VAL A 149 -14.16 0.15 11.45
C VAL A 149 -15.68 0.31 11.37
N LYS A 150 -16.18 1.54 11.22
CA LYS A 150 -17.61 1.85 11.11
C LYS A 150 -18.30 1.26 9.88
N ASP A 151 -17.54 0.92 8.85
CA ASP A 151 -18.05 0.43 7.56
C ASP A 151 -18.24 -1.09 7.53
N PHE A 152 -17.85 -1.78 8.61
CA PHE A 152 -17.91 -3.23 8.76
C PHE A 152 -18.69 -3.65 10.02
N PRO A 153 -19.11 -4.92 10.14
CA PRO A 153 -19.77 -5.44 11.34
C PRO A 153 -18.87 -5.30 12.59
N LYS A 154 -19.35 -4.61 13.62
CA LYS A 154 -18.57 -4.24 14.81
C LYS A 154 -18.06 -5.44 15.63
N ASP A 155 -18.86 -6.49 15.68
CA ASP A 155 -18.61 -7.71 16.47
C ASP A 155 -17.37 -8.50 16.01
N LYS A 156 -16.94 -8.32 14.77
CA LYS A 156 -15.82 -9.05 14.17
C LYS A 156 -14.76 -8.17 13.50
N THR A 157 -14.86 -6.85 13.66
CA THR A 157 -13.92 -5.89 13.06
C THR A 157 -12.88 -5.42 14.07
N ILE A 158 -11.61 -5.59 13.71
CA ILE A 158 -10.47 -5.27 14.58
C ILE A 158 -9.51 -4.32 13.84
N TYR A 159 -9.12 -3.25 14.51
CA TYR A 159 -8.11 -2.33 14.03
C TYR A 159 -6.70 -2.87 14.32
N THR A 160 -6.06 -3.44 13.33
CA THR A 160 -4.72 -4.05 13.43
C THR A 160 -3.61 -3.23 12.81
N GLY A 161 -3.97 -2.24 11.98
CA GLY A 161 -2.98 -1.56 11.14
C GLY A 161 -2.63 -2.35 9.88
N ASN A 162 -1.68 -1.83 9.12
CA ASN A 162 -1.19 -2.46 7.89
C ASN A 162 0.05 -3.29 8.19
N PRO A 163 0.10 -4.59 7.87
CA PRO A 163 1.24 -5.46 8.21
C PRO A 163 2.57 -4.98 7.61
N ARG A 164 2.54 -4.16 6.57
CA ARG A 164 3.73 -3.52 6.00
C ARG A 164 4.49 -2.65 7.01
N SER A 165 3.80 -2.04 7.98
CA SER A 165 4.40 -1.17 9.00
C SER A 165 5.48 -1.86 9.83
N GLU A 166 5.28 -3.13 10.16
CA GLU A 166 6.20 -3.86 11.04
C GLU A 166 7.54 -4.17 10.39
N GLN A 167 7.55 -4.46 9.08
CA GLN A 167 8.78 -4.76 8.34
C GLN A 167 9.76 -3.58 8.30
N ILE A 168 9.27 -2.36 8.53
CA ILE A 168 10.09 -1.14 8.43
C ILE A 168 11.11 -1.03 9.54
N LYS A 169 10.86 -1.64 10.69
CA LYS A 169 11.79 -1.62 11.84
C LYS A 169 13.15 -2.19 11.46
N ASP A 170 13.15 -3.30 10.73
CA ASP A 170 14.33 -4.09 10.41
C ASP A 170 15.10 -3.57 9.19
N ILE A 171 14.54 -2.60 8.48
CA ILE A 171 15.20 -1.99 7.33
C ILE A 171 16.25 -0.99 7.82
N GLU A 172 17.50 -1.22 7.44
CA GLU A 172 18.59 -0.32 7.78
C GLU A 172 18.42 1.07 7.14
N LYS A 173 18.81 2.10 7.90
CA LYS A 173 18.87 3.48 7.40
C LYS A 173 19.95 3.60 6.33
N ILE A 174 19.60 4.17 5.18
CA ILE A 174 20.55 4.56 4.14
C ILE A 174 20.80 6.07 4.25
N SER A 175 22.06 6.47 4.34
CA SER A 175 22.40 7.89 4.37
C SER A 175 22.17 8.53 3.00
N LYS A 176 21.57 9.71 2.97
CA LYS A 176 21.45 10.54 1.76
C LYS A 176 22.78 10.85 1.08
N THR A 177 23.87 10.78 1.84
CA THR A 177 25.23 10.99 1.31
C THR A 177 25.68 9.88 0.35
N THR A 178 25.13 8.66 0.45
CA THR A 178 25.41 7.57 -0.52
C THR A 178 24.96 7.91 -1.94
N LEU A 179 23.99 8.80 -2.05
CA LEU A 179 23.53 9.35 -3.32
C LEU A 179 24.25 10.68 -3.67
N GLY A 180 25.28 11.07 -2.90
CA GLY A 180 26.04 12.29 -3.12
C GLY A 180 25.28 13.57 -2.76
N PHE A 181 24.30 13.50 -1.85
CA PHE A 181 23.67 14.66 -1.22
C PHE A 181 24.50 15.14 -0.02
N LYS A 182 24.40 16.42 0.31
CA LYS A 182 25.08 17.01 1.48
C LYS A 182 24.34 16.63 2.75
N LYS A 183 25.09 16.30 3.80
CA LYS A 183 24.56 15.87 5.10
C LYS A 183 23.80 16.99 5.82
N ASP A 184 24.28 18.20 5.73
CA ASP A 184 23.79 19.41 6.42
C ASP A 184 22.58 20.07 5.75
N LYS A 185 22.18 19.61 4.55
CA LYS A 185 21.03 20.14 3.83
C LYS A 185 19.81 19.20 3.95
N ALA A 186 18.64 19.77 4.10
CA ALA A 186 17.40 19.02 4.07
C ALA A 186 17.24 18.26 2.74
N LEU A 187 16.70 17.04 2.80
CA LEU A 187 16.36 16.24 1.63
C LEU A 187 14.84 16.11 1.48
N VAL A 188 14.36 16.45 0.30
CA VAL A 188 12.98 16.19 -0.13
C VAL A 188 12.99 15.04 -1.14
N ILE A 189 12.23 13.99 -0.87
CA ILE A 189 11.94 12.94 -1.86
C ILE A 189 10.61 13.26 -2.53
N ILE A 190 10.57 13.19 -3.87
CA ILE A 190 9.34 13.30 -4.66
C ILE A 190 9.14 11.98 -5.40
N VAL A 191 8.04 11.28 -5.13
CA VAL A 191 7.70 9.99 -5.76
C VAL A 191 6.20 9.85 -5.97
N MET A 192 5.78 9.65 -7.23
CA MET A 192 4.36 9.57 -7.60
C MET A 192 3.89 8.14 -7.86
N GLY A 193 4.32 7.21 -6.98
CA GLY A 193 4.05 5.78 -7.07
C GLY A 193 5.17 5.01 -7.77
N SER A 194 5.19 3.68 -7.62
CA SER A 194 6.25 2.80 -8.12
C SER A 194 6.39 2.77 -9.64
N LEU A 195 5.30 2.98 -10.37
CA LEU A 195 5.30 3.03 -11.84
C LEU A 195 5.44 4.45 -12.38
N GLY A 196 5.39 5.47 -11.51
CA GLY A 196 5.30 6.87 -11.91
C GLY A 196 3.88 7.29 -12.31
N SER A 197 3.73 8.52 -12.82
CA SER A 197 2.45 9.09 -13.24
C SER A 197 2.65 10.05 -14.41
N LEU A 198 2.00 9.76 -15.54
CA LEU A 198 2.09 10.59 -16.74
C LEU A 198 1.68 12.04 -16.49
N THR A 199 0.57 12.26 -15.79
CA THR A 199 0.05 13.61 -15.51
C THR A 199 1.00 14.39 -14.60
N MET A 200 1.60 13.71 -13.61
CA MET A 200 2.55 14.35 -12.69
C MET A 200 3.91 14.59 -13.35
N THR A 201 4.33 13.72 -14.28
CA THR A 201 5.59 13.89 -15.02
C THR A 201 5.65 15.27 -15.69
N LYS A 202 4.60 15.69 -16.41
CA LYS A 202 4.53 17.01 -17.04
C LYS A 202 4.68 18.16 -16.03
N LYS A 203 3.90 18.11 -14.95
CA LYS A 203 3.90 19.13 -13.89
C LYS A 203 5.24 19.21 -13.14
N LEU A 204 5.85 18.06 -12.87
CA LEU A 204 7.15 17.98 -12.20
C LEU A 204 8.29 18.51 -13.10
N LYS A 205 8.26 18.25 -14.42
CA LYS A 205 9.22 18.83 -15.36
C LYS A 205 9.27 20.34 -15.28
N GLU A 206 8.12 21.00 -15.18
CA GLU A 206 8.02 22.44 -15.06
C GLU A 206 8.53 22.98 -13.71
N ALA A 207 8.46 22.17 -12.64
CA ALA A 207 8.91 22.56 -11.32
C ALA A 207 10.44 22.42 -11.13
N LEU A 208 11.10 21.47 -11.81
CA LEU A 208 12.53 21.18 -11.63
C LEU A 208 13.46 22.39 -11.72
N PRO A 209 13.31 23.32 -12.70
CA PRO A 209 14.16 24.51 -12.78
C PRO A 209 14.05 25.45 -11.55
N LEU A 210 12.88 25.46 -10.89
CA LEU A 210 12.63 26.33 -9.73
C LEU A 210 13.34 25.87 -8.47
N PHE A 211 13.87 24.62 -8.42
CA PHE A 211 14.69 24.16 -7.30
C PHE A 211 16.12 24.71 -7.33
N LYS A 212 16.53 25.36 -8.40
CA LYS A 212 17.83 26.03 -8.47
C LYS A 212 17.99 27.03 -7.32
N ASN A 213 19.13 26.98 -6.63
CA ASN A 213 19.47 27.86 -5.52
C ASN A 213 18.61 27.73 -4.26
N LYS A 214 17.78 26.68 -4.14
CA LYS A 214 17.08 26.38 -2.88
C LYS A 214 18.04 25.82 -1.83
N ASP A 215 17.73 26.11 -0.57
CA ASP A 215 18.57 25.65 0.57
C ASP A 215 18.29 24.21 0.99
N TYR A 216 17.60 23.45 0.15
CA TYR A 216 17.34 22.02 0.30
C TYR A 216 17.67 21.26 -0.98
N GLN A 217 17.71 19.95 -0.85
CA GLN A 217 18.05 19.03 -1.91
C GLN A 217 16.79 18.23 -2.32
N VAL A 218 16.68 17.88 -3.59
CA VAL A 218 15.53 17.17 -4.12
C VAL A 218 15.97 15.89 -4.82
N LEU A 219 15.37 14.78 -4.43
CA LEU A 219 15.44 13.51 -5.14
C LEU A 219 14.09 13.22 -5.80
N LEU A 220 14.06 13.25 -7.12
CA LEU A 220 12.88 12.86 -7.88
C LEU A 220 13.02 11.41 -8.35
N ILE A 221 12.08 10.55 -7.92
CA ILE A 221 11.93 9.17 -8.36
C ILE A 221 10.80 9.12 -9.38
N THR A 222 11.15 8.95 -10.65
CA THR A 222 10.21 9.11 -11.76
C THR A 222 9.33 7.90 -12.05
N GLY A 223 9.77 6.71 -11.60
CA GLY A 223 9.31 5.43 -12.13
C GLY A 223 10.04 5.09 -13.44
N LYS A 224 10.25 3.80 -13.67
CA LYS A 224 11.01 3.31 -14.87
C LYS A 224 10.38 3.75 -16.19
N ASN A 225 9.05 3.86 -16.23
CA ASN A 225 8.31 4.18 -17.46
C ASN A 225 8.46 5.63 -17.92
N TYR A 226 8.83 6.56 -17.04
CA TYR A 226 8.86 8.00 -17.35
C TYR A 226 10.23 8.64 -17.12
N TYR A 227 11.26 7.86 -16.84
CA TYR A 227 12.61 8.37 -16.61
C TYR A 227 13.16 9.08 -17.84
N ASP A 228 12.95 8.49 -19.01
CA ASP A 228 13.43 9.02 -20.28
C ASP A 228 12.78 10.36 -20.66
N ASP A 229 11.59 10.64 -20.17
CA ASP A 229 10.90 11.91 -20.39
C ASP A 229 11.63 13.12 -19.81
N TYR A 230 12.61 12.90 -18.94
CA TYR A 230 13.38 13.97 -18.27
C TYR A 230 14.78 14.18 -18.82
N LYS A 231 15.19 13.47 -19.86
CA LYS A 231 16.58 13.49 -20.42
C LYS A 231 17.04 14.89 -20.84
N ASP A 232 16.13 15.71 -21.35
CA ASP A 232 16.46 17.04 -21.88
C ASP A 232 16.49 18.14 -20.80
N ILE A 233 16.26 17.80 -19.55
CA ILE A 233 16.20 18.79 -18.47
C ILE A 233 17.57 18.96 -17.84
N LYS A 234 18.10 20.19 -17.90
CA LYS A 234 19.33 20.55 -17.17
C LYS A 234 19.00 20.66 -15.67
N LEU A 235 19.48 19.69 -14.90
CA LEU A 235 19.32 19.68 -13.46
C LEU A 235 20.31 20.61 -12.76
N SER A 236 19.89 21.26 -11.68
CA SER A 236 20.77 21.97 -10.76
C SER A 236 21.48 20.97 -9.82
N SER A 237 22.61 21.38 -9.24
CA SER A 237 23.48 20.52 -8.42
C SER A 237 22.81 19.94 -7.17
N ASN A 238 21.74 20.58 -6.68
CA ASN A 238 20.94 20.12 -5.53
C ASN A 238 19.76 19.23 -5.92
N VAL A 239 19.59 18.89 -7.21
CA VAL A 239 18.51 18.02 -7.72
C VAL A 239 19.11 16.77 -8.33
N LYS A 240 18.60 15.61 -7.94
CA LYS A 240 18.91 14.32 -8.54
C LYS A 240 17.65 13.62 -9.02
N LEU A 241 17.81 12.87 -10.08
CA LEU A 241 16.74 12.17 -10.75
C LEU A 241 17.14 10.70 -10.91
N VAL A 242 16.26 9.80 -10.49
CA VAL A 242 16.47 8.35 -10.65
C VAL A 242 15.18 7.66 -11.11
N PRO A 243 15.28 6.58 -11.88
CA PRO A 243 14.10 5.84 -12.30
C PRO A 243 13.47 5.04 -11.15
N PHE A 244 14.31 4.55 -10.22
CA PHE A 244 13.89 3.65 -9.16
C PHE A 244 14.95 3.57 -8.06
N ILE A 245 14.54 3.23 -6.84
CA ILE A 245 15.44 2.93 -5.70
C ILE A 245 14.96 1.62 -5.06
N ASP A 246 15.83 0.63 -4.96
CA ASP A 246 15.51 -0.68 -4.40
C ASP A 246 15.12 -0.59 -2.92
N ASN A 247 15.90 0.12 -2.12
CA ASN A 247 15.61 0.34 -0.70
C ASN A 247 15.22 1.81 -0.43
N LEU A 248 14.07 2.21 -0.97
CA LEU A 248 13.52 3.54 -0.75
C LEU A 248 13.25 3.81 0.74
N ILE A 249 12.76 2.81 1.47
CA ILE A 249 12.43 2.94 2.90
C ILE A 249 13.67 3.26 3.73
N GLY A 250 14.79 2.61 3.46
CA GLY A 250 16.06 2.92 4.12
C GLY A 250 16.46 4.39 3.92
N LEU A 251 16.28 4.92 2.70
CA LEU A 251 16.55 6.33 2.40
C LEU A 251 15.51 7.27 3.04
N MET A 252 14.24 6.89 3.09
CA MET A 252 13.20 7.66 3.79
C MET A 252 13.52 7.90 5.26
N LYS A 253 14.29 7.01 5.92
CA LYS A 253 14.77 7.20 7.30
C LYS A 253 15.82 8.32 7.43
N ASP A 254 16.39 8.83 6.33
CA ASP A 254 17.31 9.98 6.27
C ASP A 254 16.78 11.15 5.45
N THR A 255 15.44 11.22 5.31
CA THR A 255 14.73 12.22 4.54
C THR A 255 13.97 13.15 5.48
N ASP A 256 13.88 14.43 5.14
CA ASP A 256 13.23 15.46 5.97
C ASP A 256 11.75 15.67 5.59
N LEU A 257 11.41 15.51 4.31
CA LEU A 257 10.05 15.66 3.78
C LEU A 257 9.85 14.79 2.55
N ILE A 258 8.67 14.18 2.41
CA ILE A 258 8.31 13.43 1.21
C ILE A 258 7.09 14.02 0.53
N VAL A 259 7.11 14.07 -0.82
CA VAL A 259 5.94 14.38 -1.66
C VAL A 259 5.55 13.10 -2.39
N THR A 260 4.36 12.59 -2.11
CA THR A 260 3.98 11.26 -2.61
C THR A 260 2.48 11.06 -2.77
N ARG A 261 2.08 9.99 -3.46
CA ARG A 261 0.70 9.50 -3.46
C ARG A 261 0.31 8.96 -2.09
N SER A 262 -0.99 8.98 -1.79
CA SER A 262 -1.56 8.53 -0.51
C SER A 262 -2.12 7.10 -0.55
N GLY A 263 -1.35 6.17 -1.12
CA GLY A 263 -1.65 4.75 -1.06
C GLY A 263 -1.49 4.22 0.37
N ALA A 264 -2.32 3.26 0.76
CA ALA A 264 -2.34 2.72 2.13
C ALA A 264 -0.99 2.14 2.60
N SER A 265 -0.24 1.47 1.72
CA SER A 265 1.09 0.96 2.05
C SER A 265 2.10 2.09 2.28
N THR A 266 2.07 3.14 1.43
CA THR A 266 2.94 4.31 1.59
C THR A 266 2.62 5.05 2.90
N ILE A 267 1.35 5.18 3.25
CA ILE A 267 0.93 5.78 4.53
C ILE A 267 1.44 4.94 5.70
N ALA A 268 1.34 3.62 5.63
CA ALA A 268 1.88 2.73 6.65
C ALA A 268 3.41 2.91 6.82
N GLU A 269 4.14 3.05 5.72
CA GLU A 269 5.58 3.32 5.70
C GLU A 269 5.91 4.67 6.35
N ILE A 270 5.22 5.73 5.94
CA ILE A 270 5.43 7.09 6.43
C ILE A 270 5.10 7.20 7.92
N THR A 271 3.97 6.64 8.36
CA THR A 271 3.57 6.68 9.77
C THR A 271 4.52 5.90 10.67
N SER A 272 5.07 4.79 10.20
CA SER A 272 6.05 3.99 10.97
C SER A 272 7.39 4.71 11.16
N ILE A 273 7.80 5.52 10.18
CA ILE A 273 9.04 6.31 10.21
C ILE A 273 8.82 7.65 10.92
N GLY A 274 7.60 8.16 10.89
CA GLY A 274 7.29 9.55 11.28
C GLY A 274 7.86 10.56 10.28
N LEU A 275 7.82 10.25 8.97
CA LEU A 275 8.35 11.12 7.93
C LEU A 275 7.30 12.15 7.51
N PRO A 276 7.50 13.46 7.75
CA PRO A 276 6.60 14.51 7.27
C PRO A 276 6.30 14.39 5.79
N ALA A 277 5.03 14.60 5.40
CA ALA A 277 4.58 14.33 4.06
C ALA A 277 3.64 15.39 3.48
N ILE A 278 3.86 15.71 2.21
CA ILE A 278 2.86 16.35 1.34
C ILE A 278 2.24 15.23 0.49
N MET A 279 0.97 14.96 0.72
CA MET A 279 0.22 13.93 0.01
C MET A 279 -0.42 14.50 -1.25
N VAL A 280 -0.19 13.85 -2.39
CA VAL A 280 -0.80 14.18 -3.68
C VAL A 280 -1.74 13.04 -4.09
N PRO A 281 -2.99 13.00 -3.60
CA PRO A 281 -3.92 11.92 -3.91
C PRO A 281 -4.15 11.77 -5.42
N SER A 282 -4.15 10.53 -5.91
CA SER A 282 -4.52 10.27 -7.30
C SER A 282 -6.04 10.36 -7.47
N PRO A 283 -6.57 11.17 -8.39
CA PRO A 283 -8.01 11.24 -8.65
C PRO A 283 -8.52 10.06 -9.48
N TYR A 284 -7.63 9.22 -10.00
CA TYR A 284 -7.98 8.11 -10.90
C TYR A 284 -8.26 6.79 -10.19
N VAL A 285 -8.18 6.78 -8.86
CA VAL A 285 -8.44 5.58 -8.06
C VAL A 285 -9.91 5.40 -7.72
N THR A 286 -10.32 4.15 -7.50
CA THR A 286 -11.69 3.81 -7.16
C THR A 286 -12.16 4.51 -5.88
N ASN A 287 -13.36 5.11 -5.93
CA ASN A 287 -14.00 5.79 -4.79
C ASN A 287 -13.14 6.89 -4.15
N ASN A 288 -12.19 7.44 -4.90
CA ASN A 288 -11.27 8.49 -4.42
C ASN A 288 -10.59 8.13 -3.08
N HIS A 289 -10.31 6.83 -2.86
CA HIS A 289 -9.81 6.31 -1.59
C HIS A 289 -8.49 6.96 -1.17
N GLN A 290 -7.63 7.37 -2.13
CA GLN A 290 -6.38 8.04 -1.78
C GLN A 290 -6.63 9.40 -1.12
N TYR A 291 -7.61 10.17 -1.58
CA TYR A 291 -7.96 11.43 -0.93
C TYR A 291 -8.46 11.20 0.50
N VAL A 292 -9.33 10.21 0.70
CA VAL A 292 -9.86 9.91 2.04
C VAL A 292 -8.77 9.35 2.97
N ASN A 293 -7.86 8.54 2.44
CA ASN A 293 -6.66 8.10 3.19
C ASN A 293 -5.83 9.31 3.66
N ALA A 294 -5.53 10.26 2.74
CA ALA A 294 -4.76 11.46 3.08
C ALA A 294 -5.52 12.37 4.05
N LYS A 295 -6.84 12.53 3.83
CA LYS A 295 -7.69 13.39 4.67
C LYS A 295 -7.72 12.92 6.12
N SER A 296 -7.77 11.62 6.36
CA SER A 296 -7.71 11.09 7.72
C SER A 296 -6.41 11.44 8.45
N LEU A 297 -5.29 11.57 7.73
CA LEU A 297 -4.02 12.02 8.30
C LEU A 297 -3.97 13.55 8.48
N GLU A 298 -4.50 14.29 7.50
CA GLU A 298 -4.52 15.75 7.55
C GLU A 298 -5.37 16.27 8.72
N ASP A 299 -6.50 15.62 9.01
CA ASP A 299 -7.37 15.94 10.14
C ASP A 299 -6.66 15.83 11.50
N ASP A 300 -5.64 14.98 11.60
CA ASP A 300 -4.76 14.84 12.77
C ASP A 300 -3.51 15.74 12.68
N GLY A 301 -3.38 16.58 11.67
CA GLY A 301 -2.19 17.40 11.42
C GLY A 301 -0.95 16.59 11.02
N ALA A 302 -1.13 15.34 10.56
CA ALA A 302 -0.04 14.41 10.24
C ALA A 302 0.50 14.55 8.81
N CYS A 303 -0.21 15.25 7.92
CA CYS A 303 0.27 15.56 6.56
C CYS A 303 -0.34 16.86 6.04
N ILE A 304 0.09 17.26 4.85
CA ILE A 304 -0.52 18.33 4.06
C ILE A 304 -1.03 17.70 2.78
N ILE A 305 -2.24 18.05 2.34
CA ILE A 305 -2.78 17.61 1.05
C ILE A 305 -2.52 18.69 0.00
N LEU A 306 -1.98 18.28 -1.14
CA LEU A 306 -1.92 19.06 -2.37
C LEU A 306 -2.63 18.26 -3.47
N GLU A 307 -3.89 18.60 -3.75
CA GLU A 307 -4.65 17.87 -4.77
C GLU A 307 -4.03 18.03 -6.17
N GLU A 308 -4.13 17.00 -7.00
CA GLU A 308 -3.53 17.01 -8.35
C GLU A 308 -4.07 18.15 -9.23
N LYS A 309 -5.31 18.60 -9.02
CA LYS A 309 -5.89 19.76 -9.74
C LYS A 309 -5.18 21.07 -9.40
N ASP A 310 -4.74 21.23 -8.15
CA ASP A 310 -4.09 22.43 -7.62
C ASP A 310 -2.56 22.36 -7.74
N PHE A 311 -2.04 21.19 -8.13
CA PHE A 311 -0.61 20.97 -8.29
C PHE A 311 -0.10 21.64 -9.56
N ASN A 312 0.77 22.62 -9.41
CA ASN A 312 1.58 23.23 -10.47
C ASN A 312 2.98 23.53 -9.92
N LYS A 313 3.87 24.05 -10.80
CA LYS A 313 5.26 24.33 -10.43
C LYS A 313 5.40 25.25 -9.22
N ASP A 314 4.59 26.33 -9.17
CA ASP A 314 4.68 27.34 -8.12
C ASP A 314 4.04 26.84 -6.83
N SER A 315 2.89 26.17 -6.90
CA SER A 315 2.20 25.62 -5.71
C SER A 315 3.08 24.60 -4.98
N LEU A 316 3.77 23.72 -5.72
CA LEU A 316 4.67 22.73 -5.12
C LEU A 316 5.85 23.43 -4.43
N VAL A 317 6.57 24.31 -5.15
CA VAL A 317 7.79 24.94 -4.61
C VAL A 317 7.48 25.82 -3.42
N ASN A 318 6.43 26.66 -3.51
CA ASN A 318 6.01 27.50 -2.39
C ASN A 318 5.60 26.69 -1.16
N LEU A 319 4.91 25.55 -1.37
CA LEU A 319 4.52 24.67 -0.27
C LEU A 319 5.72 24.00 0.38
N LEU A 320 6.71 23.57 -0.40
CA LEU A 320 7.96 23.03 0.10
C LEU A 320 8.74 24.07 0.90
N ASP A 321 8.94 25.27 0.36
CA ASP A 321 9.61 26.38 1.02
C ASP A 321 8.96 26.69 2.38
N LYS A 322 7.63 26.87 2.38
CA LYS A 322 6.87 27.13 3.60
C LYS A 322 7.02 26.02 4.63
N THR A 323 6.91 24.75 4.19
CA THR A 323 6.92 23.59 5.10
C THR A 323 8.31 23.36 5.68
N LEU A 324 9.38 23.42 4.87
CA LEU A 324 10.74 23.19 5.34
C LEU A 324 11.27 24.28 6.27
N ASN A 325 10.79 25.52 6.11
CA ASN A 325 11.13 26.64 6.98
C ASN A 325 10.39 26.62 8.34
N ASP A 326 9.28 25.87 8.43
CA ASP A 326 8.51 25.72 9.67
C ASP A 326 8.90 24.44 10.42
N LYS A 327 9.97 24.54 11.20
CA LYS A 327 10.51 23.39 11.96
C LYS A 327 9.53 22.86 13.01
N GLU A 328 8.72 23.71 13.61
CA GLU A 328 7.72 23.29 14.60
C GLU A 328 6.61 22.51 13.92
N LYS A 329 6.17 22.90 12.72
CA LYS A 329 5.21 22.15 11.93
C LYS A 329 5.74 20.78 11.54
N LEU A 330 6.99 20.68 11.07
CA LEU A 330 7.63 19.39 10.75
C LEU A 330 7.68 18.47 11.97
N LYS A 331 8.04 18.99 13.13
CA LYS A 331 8.09 18.26 14.41
C LYS A 331 6.68 17.79 14.84
N SER A 332 5.69 18.65 14.72
CA SER A 332 4.30 18.31 15.01
C SER A 332 3.77 17.22 14.08
N MET A 333 4.00 17.35 12.77
CA MET A 333 3.63 16.33 11.78
C MET A 333 4.27 14.98 12.09
N LYS A 334 5.57 14.97 12.39
CA LYS A 334 6.29 13.75 12.79
C LYS A 334 5.65 13.09 14.01
N SER A 335 5.34 13.86 15.04
CA SER A 335 4.69 13.36 16.25
C SER A 335 3.30 12.77 15.95
N ALA A 336 2.49 13.45 15.13
CA ALA A 336 1.17 12.99 14.73
C ALA A 336 1.25 11.69 13.91
N LEU A 337 2.19 11.58 12.98
CA LEU A 337 2.43 10.37 12.19
C LEU A 337 2.79 9.17 13.08
N LEU A 338 3.73 9.34 14.00
CA LEU A 338 4.14 8.27 14.92
C LEU A 338 3.01 7.79 15.84
N LYS A 339 2.10 8.68 16.24
CA LYS A 339 0.91 8.32 17.03
C LYS A 339 -0.09 7.46 16.24
N ARG A 340 -0.14 7.61 14.92
CA ARG A 340 -1.00 6.81 14.04
C ARG A 340 -0.38 5.50 13.61
N GLY A 341 0.94 5.40 13.62
CA GLY A 341 1.66 4.21 13.18
C GLY A 341 1.44 3.02 14.12
N ILE A 342 0.94 1.91 13.59
CA ILE A 342 0.87 0.63 14.29
C ILE A 342 2.06 -0.22 13.85
N ILE A 343 3.12 -0.17 14.63
CA ILE A 343 4.42 -0.75 14.26
C ILE A 343 4.55 -2.25 14.57
N ASP A 344 3.51 -2.88 15.13
CA ASP A 344 3.36 -4.30 15.46
C ASP A 344 2.18 -4.95 14.72
N SER A 345 1.78 -4.36 13.59
CA SER A 345 0.57 -4.75 12.85
C SER A 345 0.56 -6.21 12.40
N ALA A 346 1.67 -6.72 11.86
CA ALA A 346 1.75 -8.11 11.42
C ALA A 346 1.67 -9.08 12.60
N THR A 347 2.26 -8.73 13.74
CA THR A 347 2.15 -9.49 15.00
C THR A 347 0.71 -9.51 15.49
N ARG A 348 0.01 -8.38 15.52
CA ARG A 348 -1.43 -8.32 15.89
C ARG A 348 -2.29 -9.21 14.98
N ILE A 349 -2.04 -9.17 13.68
CA ILE A 349 -2.76 -10.02 12.73
C ILE A 349 -2.48 -11.49 13.01
N TYR A 350 -1.23 -11.85 13.26
CA TYR A 350 -0.85 -13.22 13.64
C TYR A 350 -1.55 -13.71 14.90
N GLU A 351 -1.64 -12.88 15.93
CA GLU A 351 -2.37 -13.20 17.19
C GLU A 351 -3.86 -13.43 16.93
N GLU A 352 -4.48 -12.60 16.08
CA GLU A 352 -5.90 -12.79 15.71
C GLU A 352 -6.13 -14.06 14.86
N ILE A 353 -5.14 -14.47 14.05
CA ILE A 353 -5.17 -15.76 13.37
C ILE A 353 -5.12 -16.91 14.38
N LEU A 354 -4.20 -16.85 15.35
CA LEU A 354 -4.08 -17.91 16.38
C LEU A 354 -5.34 -18.05 17.22
N LYS A 355 -5.92 -16.93 17.68
CA LYS A 355 -7.20 -16.95 18.42
C LYS A 355 -8.30 -17.63 17.62
N LEU A 356 -8.40 -17.32 16.33
CA LEU A 356 -9.43 -17.86 15.46
C LEU A 356 -9.23 -19.36 15.16
N VAL A 357 -7.99 -19.80 14.95
CA VAL A 357 -7.67 -21.21 14.64
C VAL A 357 -7.78 -22.10 15.86
N ARG A 358 -7.49 -21.58 17.07
CA ARG A 358 -7.60 -22.33 18.33
C ARG A 358 -8.99 -22.27 18.96
N ASP A 359 -9.93 -21.56 18.35
CA ASP A 359 -11.28 -21.29 18.87
C ASP A 359 -11.26 -20.63 20.27
N GLU A 360 -10.30 -19.71 20.52
CA GLU A 360 -10.15 -18.90 21.74
C GLU A 360 -10.91 -17.57 21.65
#